data_ffbb474c6d3582a6336db275f743b9aa
#
_entry.id   ffbb474c6d3582a6336db275f743b9aa
#
_cell.length_a   1.000
_cell.length_b   1.000
_cell.length_c   1.000
_cell.angle_alpha   90.00
_cell.angle_beta   90.00
_cell.angle_gamma   90.00
#
_symmetry.space_group_name_H-M   'P 1'
#
loop_
_entity.id
_entity.type
_entity.pdbx_description
1 polymer ?
#
loop_
_entity_poly.entity_id
_entity_poly.type
_entity_poly.pdbx_seq_one_letter_code
_entity_poly.pdbx_strand_id
1 'polypeptide(L)'
;MSASPVVGLGLDAGGSQTRWALADAQGTLLGQGHVAGMGGLQLHSPQGLADLRSAIRDLAQSVRATVQGQPLALYGGFTGLGAQPDKAALLSLLQEQLPVHAQAATLTHDMDIAYRAAFAPGAGYLVYAGTGAISAFIDEDGQEHRAGGRGAVLGDEGGGYWIAREALAHIWREEDHTPGAWKRSPMAQRLFEAIGGSDWNASRAFVYGSDRGAMGK
;
A
#
# COMPACT_ATOMS: atom_id res chain seq x y z
N MET A 1 -6.21 -9.53 -40.60
CA MET A 1 -5.25 -9.89 -39.55
C MET A 1 -6.05 -9.93 -38.26
N SER A 2 -6.31 -11.11 -37.71
CA SER A 2 -6.99 -11.26 -36.42
C SER A 2 -6.04 -10.68 -35.37
N ALA A 3 -6.47 -9.66 -34.64
CA ALA A 3 -5.72 -9.17 -33.49
C ALA A 3 -5.58 -10.34 -32.48
N SER A 4 -4.35 -10.70 -32.13
CA SER A 4 -4.12 -11.68 -31.07
C SER A 4 -4.84 -11.21 -29.80
N PRO A 5 -5.47 -12.10 -29.06
CA PRO A 5 -6.15 -11.70 -27.83
C PRO A 5 -5.15 -11.02 -26.90
N VAL A 6 -5.43 -9.78 -26.52
CA VAL A 6 -4.62 -9.03 -25.55
C VAL A 6 -4.93 -9.58 -24.16
N VAL A 7 -3.92 -10.13 -23.49
CA VAL A 7 -4.02 -10.51 -22.08
C VAL A 7 -3.64 -9.33 -21.23
N GLY A 8 -4.47 -8.96 -20.27
CA GLY A 8 -4.20 -7.93 -19.29
C GLY A 8 -3.53 -8.52 -18.04
N LEU A 9 -2.44 -7.91 -17.60
CA LEU A 9 -1.79 -8.18 -16.32
C LEU A 9 -2.04 -7.02 -15.37
N GLY A 10 -2.76 -7.28 -14.28
CA GLY A 10 -2.94 -6.36 -13.16
C GLY A 10 -1.93 -6.66 -12.05
N LEU A 11 -1.32 -5.62 -11.47
CA LEU A 11 -0.39 -5.73 -10.33
C LEU A 11 -0.80 -4.78 -9.21
N ASP A 12 -0.98 -5.35 -8.00
CA ASP A 12 -1.06 -4.61 -6.73
C ASP A 12 0.25 -4.88 -5.97
N ALA A 13 1.19 -3.96 -6.10
CA ALA A 13 2.57 -4.15 -5.67
C ALA A 13 2.88 -3.40 -4.39
N GLY A 14 2.74 -4.11 -3.26
CA GLY A 14 3.12 -3.64 -1.94
C GLY A 14 4.56 -3.99 -1.56
N GLY A 15 5.08 -3.38 -0.50
CA GLY A 15 6.46 -3.61 -0.04
C GLY A 15 6.72 -5.03 0.48
N SER A 16 5.71 -5.72 1.01
CA SER A 16 5.86 -7.08 1.54
C SER A 16 5.43 -8.16 0.53
N GLN A 17 4.45 -7.88 -0.28
CA GLN A 17 3.87 -8.80 -1.24
C GLN A 17 3.32 -8.05 -2.44
N THR A 18 3.46 -8.65 -3.63
CA THR A 18 2.82 -8.21 -4.86
C THR A 18 1.78 -9.23 -5.28
N ARG A 19 0.54 -8.81 -5.42
CA ARG A 19 -0.54 -9.61 -6.00
C ARG A 19 -0.62 -9.36 -7.49
N TRP A 20 -0.92 -10.40 -8.24
CA TRP A 20 -1.10 -10.30 -9.69
C TRP A 20 -2.36 -11.03 -10.15
N ALA A 21 -2.96 -10.54 -11.21
CA ALA A 21 -4.07 -11.19 -11.91
C ALA A 21 -3.91 -11.04 -13.42
N LEU A 22 -4.26 -12.10 -14.14
CA LEU A 22 -4.35 -12.10 -15.61
C LEU A 22 -5.82 -12.20 -16.01
N ALA A 23 -6.23 -11.39 -17.00
CA ALA A 23 -7.56 -11.44 -17.58
C ALA A 23 -7.51 -11.34 -19.11
N ASP A 24 -8.50 -11.91 -19.77
CA ASP A 24 -8.70 -11.71 -21.21
C ASP A 24 -9.39 -10.35 -21.49
N ALA A 25 -9.60 -10.07 -22.79
CA ALA A 25 -10.25 -8.83 -23.24
C ALA A 25 -11.74 -8.72 -22.80
N GLN A 26 -12.35 -9.82 -22.36
CA GLN A 26 -13.71 -9.87 -21.84
C GLN A 26 -13.76 -9.73 -20.32
N GLY A 27 -12.60 -9.63 -19.67
CA GLY A 27 -12.47 -9.54 -18.21
C GLY A 27 -12.53 -10.89 -17.51
N THR A 28 -12.46 -12.01 -18.23
CA THR A 28 -12.42 -13.35 -17.65
C THR A 28 -11.07 -13.56 -16.96
N LEU A 29 -11.08 -13.93 -15.70
CA LEU A 29 -9.86 -14.22 -14.95
C LEU A 29 -9.20 -15.50 -15.47
N LEU A 30 -7.97 -15.37 -15.98
CA LEU A 30 -7.18 -16.48 -16.53
C LEU A 30 -6.21 -17.06 -15.49
N GLY A 31 -5.86 -16.30 -14.48
CA GLY A 31 -4.98 -16.70 -13.39
C GLY A 31 -4.74 -15.58 -12.41
N GLN A 32 -4.35 -15.93 -11.20
CA GLN A 32 -3.98 -14.99 -10.14
C GLN A 32 -2.99 -15.61 -9.16
N GLY A 33 -2.27 -14.80 -8.44
CA GLY A 33 -1.33 -15.25 -7.43
C GLY A 33 -0.60 -14.11 -6.76
N HIS A 34 0.50 -14.44 -6.14
CA HIS A 34 1.36 -13.47 -5.50
C HIS A 34 2.83 -13.86 -5.61
N VAL A 35 3.69 -12.86 -5.50
CA VAL A 35 5.14 -12.98 -5.41
C VAL A 35 5.66 -12.05 -4.31
N ALA A 36 6.97 -12.03 -4.09
CA ALA A 36 7.61 -11.11 -3.17
C ALA A 36 7.28 -9.64 -3.49
N GLY A 37 7.34 -8.78 -2.48
CA GLY A 37 6.98 -7.36 -2.63
C GLY A 37 7.84 -6.65 -3.67
N MET A 38 7.17 -5.79 -4.46
CA MET A 38 7.78 -4.89 -5.43
C MET A 38 7.36 -3.46 -5.11
N GLY A 39 8.32 -2.56 -4.92
CA GLY A 39 8.04 -1.16 -4.65
C GLY A 39 9.06 -0.23 -5.29
N GLY A 40 8.66 1.00 -5.56
CA GLY A 40 9.50 1.99 -6.22
C GLY A 40 10.78 2.32 -5.44
N LEU A 41 10.75 2.28 -4.12
CA LEU A 41 11.93 2.55 -3.29
C LEU A 41 13.06 1.53 -3.49
N GLN A 42 12.77 0.32 -3.95
CA GLN A 42 13.79 -0.70 -4.26
C GLN A 42 14.71 -0.29 -5.40
N LEU A 43 14.27 0.62 -6.28
CA LEU A 43 15.09 1.14 -7.38
C LEU A 43 16.33 1.93 -6.90
N HIS A 44 16.32 2.41 -5.66
CA HIS A 44 17.33 3.34 -5.14
C HIS A 44 18.45 2.69 -4.32
N SER A 45 18.49 1.35 -4.27
CA SER A 45 19.59 0.64 -3.61
C SER A 45 20.00 -0.63 -4.37
N PRO A 46 21.27 -1.03 -4.33
CA PRO A 46 21.73 -2.25 -5.00
C PRO A 46 21.00 -3.51 -4.54
N GLN A 47 20.76 -3.64 -3.24
CA GLN A 47 20.02 -4.78 -2.68
C GLN A 47 18.56 -4.75 -3.12
N GLY A 48 17.88 -3.60 -2.99
CA GLY A 48 16.50 -3.44 -3.44
C GLY A 48 16.31 -3.78 -4.91
N LEU A 49 17.24 -3.35 -5.77
CA LEU A 49 17.20 -3.66 -7.20
C LEU A 49 17.39 -5.18 -7.46
N ALA A 50 18.24 -5.86 -6.70
CA ALA A 50 18.41 -7.31 -6.80
C ALA A 50 17.12 -8.06 -6.38
N ASP A 51 16.50 -7.63 -5.28
CA ASP A 51 15.24 -8.20 -4.78
C ASP A 51 14.10 -7.96 -5.78
N LEU A 52 14.00 -6.75 -6.33
CA LEU A 52 13.02 -6.39 -7.35
C LEU A 52 13.17 -7.25 -8.62
N ARG A 53 14.40 -7.43 -9.12
CA ARG A 53 14.67 -8.32 -10.26
C ARG A 53 14.31 -9.77 -9.96
N SER A 54 14.51 -10.24 -8.74
CA SER A 54 14.09 -11.59 -8.32
C SER A 54 12.57 -11.73 -8.35
N ALA A 55 11.84 -10.80 -7.74
CA ALA A 55 10.39 -10.79 -7.71
C ALA A 55 9.78 -10.74 -9.12
N ILE A 56 10.37 -9.95 -10.04
CA ILE A 56 9.93 -9.88 -11.45
C ILE A 56 10.16 -11.22 -12.16
N ARG A 57 11.27 -11.92 -11.91
CA ARG A 57 11.50 -13.26 -12.48
C ARG A 57 10.47 -14.27 -11.98
N ASP A 58 10.15 -14.25 -10.68
CA ASP A 58 9.15 -15.15 -10.09
C ASP A 58 7.75 -14.86 -10.66
N LEU A 59 7.42 -13.59 -10.87
CA LEU A 59 6.20 -13.17 -11.56
C LEU A 59 6.16 -13.72 -12.98
N ALA A 60 7.25 -13.53 -13.75
CA ALA A 60 7.33 -14.00 -15.14
C ALA A 60 7.18 -15.53 -15.22
N GLN A 61 7.75 -16.28 -14.31
CA GLN A 61 7.54 -17.73 -14.22
C GLN A 61 6.08 -18.08 -13.92
N SER A 62 5.47 -17.37 -12.98
CA SER A 62 4.08 -17.63 -12.57
C SER A 62 3.07 -17.42 -13.70
N VAL A 63 3.30 -16.42 -14.56
CA VAL A 63 2.37 -16.07 -15.64
C VAL A 63 2.68 -16.79 -16.96
N ARG A 64 3.86 -17.38 -17.10
CA ARG A 64 4.38 -17.95 -18.38
C ARG A 64 3.43 -18.95 -19.04
N ALA A 65 2.86 -19.87 -18.26
CA ALA A 65 2.01 -20.93 -18.78
C ALA A 65 0.71 -20.37 -19.37
N THR A 66 0.17 -19.30 -18.80
CA THR A 66 -1.07 -18.65 -19.25
C THR A 66 -0.81 -17.70 -20.41
N VAL A 67 0.28 -16.94 -20.37
CA VAL A 67 0.61 -15.92 -21.37
C VAL A 67 1.11 -16.56 -22.68
N GLN A 68 1.85 -17.66 -22.62
CA GLN A 68 2.39 -18.37 -23.77
C GLN A 68 3.11 -17.47 -24.80
N GLY A 69 3.78 -16.42 -24.31
CA GLY A 69 4.49 -15.45 -25.16
C GLY A 69 3.62 -14.40 -25.84
N GLN A 70 2.32 -14.36 -25.57
CA GLN A 70 1.44 -13.32 -26.10
C GLN A 70 1.76 -11.95 -25.49
N PRO A 71 1.52 -10.85 -26.24
CA PRO A 71 1.69 -9.50 -25.72
C PRO A 71 0.80 -9.23 -24.52
N LEU A 72 1.38 -8.59 -23.50
CA LEU A 72 0.68 -8.17 -22.28
C LEU A 72 0.37 -6.69 -22.31
N ALA A 73 -0.88 -6.34 -22.00
CA ALA A 73 -1.22 -5.04 -21.46
C ALA A 73 -0.97 -5.06 -19.92
N LEU A 74 -0.36 -4.03 -19.38
CA LEU A 74 -0.02 -3.95 -17.95
C LEU A 74 -0.70 -2.77 -17.30
N TYR A 75 -1.38 -3.01 -16.19
CA TYR A 75 -1.81 -1.98 -15.25
C TYR A 75 -1.30 -2.32 -13.85
N GLY A 76 -0.35 -1.54 -13.32
CA GLY A 76 0.30 -1.84 -12.05
C GLY A 76 0.35 -0.65 -11.10
N GLY A 77 -0.17 -0.84 -9.87
CA GLY A 77 0.01 0.09 -8.76
C GLY A 77 1.16 -0.36 -7.87
N PHE A 78 2.12 0.52 -7.64
CA PHE A 78 3.34 0.23 -6.88
C PHE A 78 3.50 1.19 -5.71
N THR A 79 3.65 0.64 -4.52
CA THR A 79 3.95 1.45 -3.33
C THR A 79 5.28 2.18 -3.50
N GLY A 80 5.32 3.46 -3.11
CA GLY A 80 6.54 4.26 -3.15
C GLY A 80 7.12 4.52 -4.55
N LEU A 81 6.34 4.34 -5.62
CA LEU A 81 6.78 4.65 -6.97
C LEU A 81 6.90 6.16 -7.16
N GLY A 82 8.09 6.61 -7.53
CA GLY A 82 8.41 8.00 -7.77
C GLY A 82 7.95 8.54 -9.12
N ALA A 83 8.54 9.67 -9.53
CA ALA A 83 8.25 10.36 -10.78
C ALA A 83 8.65 9.56 -12.03
N GLN A 84 8.58 10.17 -13.20
CA GLN A 84 8.82 9.51 -14.50
C GLN A 84 10.14 8.72 -14.64
N PRO A 85 11.30 9.14 -14.08
CA PRO A 85 12.52 8.33 -14.15
C PRO A 85 12.36 6.94 -13.53
N ASP A 86 11.68 6.85 -12.37
CA ASP A 86 11.44 5.58 -11.67
C ASP A 86 10.47 4.69 -12.44
N LYS A 87 9.41 5.27 -13.02
CA LYS A 87 8.45 4.55 -13.85
C LYS A 87 9.12 3.94 -15.09
N ALA A 88 9.98 4.69 -15.77
CA ALA A 88 10.72 4.21 -16.93
C ALA A 88 11.69 3.08 -16.57
N ALA A 89 12.42 3.22 -15.45
CA ALA A 89 13.33 2.20 -14.96
C ALA A 89 12.58 0.90 -14.60
N LEU A 90 11.47 1.01 -13.88
CA LEU A 90 10.66 -0.14 -13.49
C LEU A 90 10.05 -0.83 -14.72
N LEU A 91 9.52 -0.05 -15.69
CA LEU A 91 8.99 -0.62 -16.93
C LEU A 91 10.05 -1.39 -17.69
N SER A 92 11.27 -0.85 -17.80
CA SER A 92 12.39 -1.54 -18.46
C SER A 92 12.70 -2.88 -17.79
N LEU A 93 12.71 -2.94 -16.45
CA LEU A 93 12.94 -4.18 -15.70
C LEU A 93 11.83 -5.22 -15.95
N LEU A 94 10.57 -4.78 -16.01
CA LEU A 94 9.45 -5.65 -16.31
C LEU A 94 9.54 -6.20 -17.74
N GLN A 95 9.92 -5.37 -18.71
CA GLN A 95 10.10 -5.75 -20.11
C GLN A 95 11.26 -6.70 -20.36
N GLU A 96 12.28 -6.75 -19.49
CA GLU A 96 13.36 -7.73 -19.55
C GLU A 96 12.85 -9.18 -19.41
N GLN A 97 11.71 -9.39 -18.71
CA GLN A 97 11.22 -10.71 -18.34
C GLN A 97 9.81 -11.03 -18.86
N LEU A 98 9.01 -10.00 -19.19
CA LEU A 98 7.62 -10.10 -19.57
C LEU A 98 7.39 -9.45 -20.96
N PRO A 99 6.52 -10.01 -21.79
CA PRO A 99 6.20 -9.45 -23.12
C PRO A 99 5.25 -8.23 -23.00
N VAL A 100 5.62 -7.25 -22.17
CA VAL A 100 4.84 -6.03 -21.94
C VAL A 100 5.16 -4.99 -23.00
N HIS A 101 4.14 -4.50 -23.71
CA HIS A 101 4.28 -3.38 -24.63
C HIS A 101 4.25 -2.05 -23.90
N ALA A 102 5.23 -1.18 -24.15
CA ALA A 102 5.33 0.13 -23.49
C ALA A 102 4.07 0.98 -23.68
N GLN A 103 3.44 0.95 -24.86
CA GLN A 103 2.22 1.69 -25.16
C GLN A 103 0.96 1.13 -24.46
N ALA A 104 1.02 -0.10 -23.98
CA ALA A 104 -0.05 -0.78 -23.25
C ALA A 104 0.28 -0.96 -21.76
N ALA A 105 1.26 -0.20 -21.24
CA ALA A 105 1.70 -0.27 -19.86
C ALA A 105 1.34 1.03 -19.12
N THR A 106 0.62 0.88 -18.02
CA THR A 106 0.34 1.95 -17.06
C THR A 106 0.95 1.57 -15.72
N LEU A 107 1.91 2.36 -15.26
CA LEU A 107 2.48 2.24 -13.91
C LEU A 107 2.04 3.44 -13.07
N THR A 108 1.44 3.13 -11.94
CA THR A 108 0.84 4.12 -11.06
C THR A 108 1.11 3.81 -9.58
N HIS A 109 0.50 4.51 -8.67
CA HIS A 109 0.57 4.26 -7.25
C HIS A 109 -0.41 3.16 -6.83
N ASP A 110 -0.12 2.50 -5.71
CA ASP A 110 -0.97 1.49 -5.08
C ASP A 110 -2.40 2.01 -4.79
N MET A 111 -2.55 3.29 -4.43
CA MET A 111 -3.85 3.92 -4.20
C MET A 111 -4.71 4.04 -5.47
N ASP A 112 -4.12 4.28 -6.64
CA ASP A 112 -4.85 4.34 -7.91
C ASP A 112 -5.46 2.98 -8.26
N ILE A 113 -4.68 1.89 -8.14
CA ILE A 113 -5.20 0.54 -8.43
C ILE A 113 -6.27 0.13 -7.42
N ALA A 114 -6.10 0.48 -6.14
CA ALA A 114 -7.10 0.22 -5.11
C ALA A 114 -8.40 0.99 -5.37
N TYR A 115 -8.31 2.25 -5.79
CA TYR A 115 -9.48 3.04 -6.16
C TYR A 115 -10.22 2.42 -7.34
N ARG A 116 -9.51 2.09 -8.43
CA ARG A 116 -10.11 1.53 -9.65
C ARG A 116 -10.65 0.11 -9.47
N ALA A 117 -10.18 -0.62 -8.48
CA ALA A 117 -10.75 -1.90 -8.11
C ALA A 117 -12.14 -1.77 -7.44
N ALA A 118 -12.42 -0.62 -6.80
CA ALA A 118 -13.65 -0.35 -6.08
C ALA A 118 -14.61 0.57 -6.85
N PHE A 119 -14.10 1.53 -7.62
CA PHE A 119 -14.87 2.61 -8.22
C PHE A 119 -14.43 2.92 -9.65
N ALA A 120 -15.39 3.30 -10.50
CA ALA A 120 -15.10 4.07 -11.71
C ALA A 120 -14.68 5.50 -11.32
N PRO A 121 -13.91 6.22 -12.17
CA PRO A 121 -13.64 7.64 -11.96
C PRO A 121 -14.93 8.44 -11.70
N GLY A 122 -14.92 9.33 -10.73
CA GLY A 122 -16.06 10.11 -10.29
C GLY A 122 -17.06 9.40 -9.37
N ALA A 123 -16.96 8.07 -9.18
CA ALA A 123 -18.04 7.28 -8.56
C ALA A 123 -17.93 7.10 -7.04
N GLY A 124 -16.84 7.48 -6.39
CA GLY A 124 -16.71 7.27 -4.95
C GLY A 124 -15.41 7.80 -4.35
N TYR A 125 -15.28 7.65 -3.04
CA TYR A 125 -14.07 8.02 -2.29
C TYR A 125 -13.48 6.77 -1.67
N LEU A 126 -12.17 6.59 -1.84
CA LEU A 126 -11.42 5.53 -1.18
C LEU A 126 -10.82 6.09 0.12
N VAL A 127 -11.09 5.42 1.23
CA VAL A 127 -10.44 5.67 2.51
C VAL A 127 -9.64 4.43 2.88
N TYR A 128 -8.36 4.58 3.02
CA TYR A 128 -7.45 3.53 3.48
C TYR A 128 -6.96 3.89 4.88
N ALA A 129 -7.26 3.04 5.85
CA ALA A 129 -6.83 3.19 7.23
C ALA A 129 -6.15 1.90 7.70
N GLY A 130 -4.88 2.01 8.03
CA GLY A 130 -4.04 0.98 8.62
C GLY A 130 -3.24 1.60 9.75
N THR A 131 -1.91 1.41 9.78
CA THR A 131 -1.02 2.14 10.70
C THR A 131 -1.10 3.66 10.50
N GLY A 132 -1.16 4.13 9.24
CA GLY A 132 -1.53 5.50 8.85
C GLY A 132 -2.89 5.54 8.18
N ALA A 133 -3.31 6.73 7.70
CA ALA A 133 -4.57 6.90 6.99
C ALA A 133 -4.40 7.88 5.80
N ILE A 134 -5.13 7.57 4.73
CA ILE A 134 -5.18 8.40 3.52
C ILE A 134 -6.55 8.25 2.85
N SER A 135 -7.03 9.31 2.24
CA SER A 135 -8.20 9.28 1.35
C SER A 135 -7.80 9.65 -0.06
N ALA A 136 -8.41 9.02 -1.05
CA ALA A 136 -8.21 9.31 -2.46
C ALA A 136 -9.55 9.37 -3.20
N PHE A 137 -9.59 10.22 -4.22
CA PHE A 137 -10.68 10.37 -5.16
C PHE A 137 -10.08 10.56 -6.56
N ILE A 138 -10.57 9.83 -7.53
CA ILE A 138 -10.24 10.06 -8.94
C ILE A 138 -11.48 10.66 -9.59
N ASP A 139 -11.35 11.87 -10.13
CA ASP A 139 -12.46 12.57 -10.77
C ASP A 139 -12.80 12.00 -12.16
N GLU A 140 -13.85 12.54 -12.79
CA GLU A 140 -14.31 12.09 -14.11
C GLU A 140 -13.27 12.29 -15.21
N ASP A 141 -12.35 13.25 -15.05
CA ASP A 141 -11.23 13.52 -15.96
C ASP A 141 -10.04 12.59 -15.69
N GLY A 142 -10.12 11.73 -14.68
CA GLY A 142 -9.09 10.79 -14.30
C GLY A 142 -7.98 11.39 -13.44
N GLN A 143 -8.16 12.61 -12.91
CA GLN A 143 -7.20 13.26 -12.03
C GLN A 143 -7.35 12.75 -10.60
N GLU A 144 -6.22 12.37 -9.99
CA GLU A 144 -6.16 11.93 -8.60
C GLU A 144 -6.12 13.11 -7.63
N HIS A 145 -7.02 13.08 -6.66
CA HIS A 145 -7.08 14.00 -5.51
C HIS A 145 -6.84 13.21 -4.23
N ARG A 146 -6.01 13.75 -3.35
CA ARG A 146 -5.60 13.08 -2.10
C ARG A 146 -5.88 13.98 -0.90
N ALA A 147 -6.38 13.38 0.19
CA ALA A 147 -6.53 14.01 1.49
C ALA A 147 -5.87 13.15 2.57
N GLY A 148 -5.16 13.77 3.50
CA GLY A 148 -4.37 13.05 4.52
C GLY A 148 -3.14 12.35 3.94
N GLY A 149 -2.67 11.29 4.61
CA GLY A 149 -1.52 10.50 4.17
C GLY A 149 -0.21 11.28 4.12
N ARG A 150 -0.03 12.23 5.05
CA ARG A 150 1.17 13.09 5.15
C ARG A 150 2.22 12.53 6.11
N GLY A 151 2.01 11.30 6.55
CA GLY A 151 2.86 10.63 7.53
C GLY A 151 2.51 10.99 8.98
N ALA A 152 3.00 10.17 9.89
CA ALA A 152 2.60 10.18 11.30
C ALA A 152 2.88 11.49 12.07
N VAL A 153 3.73 12.36 11.54
CA VAL A 153 4.07 13.66 12.15
C VAL A 153 3.13 14.77 11.72
N LEU A 154 2.74 14.78 10.44
CA LEU A 154 1.99 15.88 9.83
C LEU A 154 0.54 15.51 9.50
N GLY A 155 0.16 14.23 9.66
CA GLY A 155 -1.14 13.75 9.21
C GLY A 155 -1.39 12.33 9.71
N ASP A 156 -1.94 11.50 8.82
CA ASP A 156 -2.37 10.12 9.10
C ASP A 156 -3.52 10.04 10.13
N GLU A 157 -4.33 11.10 10.22
CA GLU A 157 -5.48 11.19 11.11
C GLU A 157 -6.45 10.03 10.85
N GLY A 158 -6.81 9.33 11.92
CA GLY A 158 -7.65 8.12 11.86
C GLY A 158 -6.89 6.84 11.57
N GLY A 159 -5.57 6.88 11.31
CA GLY A 159 -4.70 5.70 11.32
C GLY A 159 -4.47 5.15 12.72
N GLY A 160 -4.17 3.85 12.83
CA GLY A 160 -4.01 3.17 14.12
C GLY A 160 -2.98 3.85 15.03
N TYR A 161 -1.84 4.23 14.47
CA TYR A 161 -0.81 4.96 15.23
C TYR A 161 -1.34 6.32 15.76
N TRP A 162 -2.04 7.08 14.92
CA TRP A 162 -2.61 8.36 15.31
C TRP A 162 -3.64 8.19 16.43
N ILE A 163 -4.53 7.20 16.31
CA ILE A 163 -5.56 6.90 17.33
C ILE A 163 -4.89 6.53 18.66
N ALA A 164 -3.89 5.66 18.65
CA ALA A 164 -3.19 5.25 19.86
C ALA A 164 -2.46 6.43 20.53
N ARG A 165 -1.78 7.25 19.72
CA ARG A 165 -1.09 8.45 20.20
C ARG A 165 -2.05 9.45 20.84
N GLU A 166 -3.18 9.75 20.15
CA GLU A 166 -4.17 10.71 20.67
C GLU A 166 -4.88 10.18 21.92
N ALA A 167 -5.19 8.87 21.96
CA ALA A 167 -5.75 8.25 23.16
C ALA A 167 -4.82 8.36 24.36
N LEU A 168 -3.52 8.04 24.20
CA LEU A 168 -2.52 8.21 25.26
C LEU A 168 -2.37 9.67 25.69
N ALA A 169 -2.27 10.57 24.73
CA ALA A 169 -2.16 12.00 25.00
C ALA A 169 -3.41 12.53 25.73
N HIS A 170 -4.59 12.06 25.38
CA HIS A 170 -5.82 12.41 26.12
C HIS A 170 -5.80 11.89 27.57
N ILE A 171 -5.43 10.62 27.76
CA ILE A 171 -5.38 10.00 29.09
C ILE A 171 -4.43 10.76 30.01
N TRP A 172 -3.23 11.11 29.52
CA TRP A 172 -2.24 11.82 30.33
C TRP A 172 -2.64 13.26 30.62
N ARG A 173 -3.32 13.95 29.68
CA ARG A 173 -3.92 15.28 29.98
C ARG A 173 -4.98 15.20 31.08
N GLU A 174 -5.83 14.18 31.06
CA GLU A 174 -6.81 13.97 32.12
C GLU A 174 -6.17 13.64 33.47
N GLU A 175 -5.10 12.85 33.47
CA GLU A 175 -4.31 12.56 34.68
C GLU A 175 -3.64 13.81 35.24
N ASP A 176 -3.13 14.71 34.43
CA ASP A 176 -2.56 15.99 34.85
C ASP A 176 -3.61 16.89 35.51
N HIS A 177 -4.85 16.89 35.05
CA HIS A 177 -5.96 17.63 35.62
C HIS A 177 -6.56 16.96 36.86
N THR A 178 -6.69 15.64 36.82
CA THR A 178 -7.37 14.87 37.88
C THR A 178 -6.63 13.55 38.11
N PRO A 179 -5.65 13.50 39.02
CA PRO A 179 -4.90 12.29 39.33
C PRO A 179 -5.82 11.11 39.67
N GLY A 180 -5.64 9.98 38.99
CA GLY A 180 -6.47 8.79 39.12
C GLY A 180 -7.70 8.77 38.25
N ALA A 181 -7.88 9.73 37.32
CA ALA A 181 -9.00 9.77 36.36
C ALA A 181 -9.07 8.51 35.49
N TRP A 182 -7.94 7.94 35.09
CA TRP A 182 -7.86 6.72 34.29
C TRP A 182 -8.64 5.54 34.88
N LYS A 183 -8.73 5.45 36.23
CA LYS A 183 -9.47 4.38 36.96
C LYS A 183 -10.97 4.36 36.64
N ARG A 184 -11.51 5.47 36.15
CA ARG A 184 -12.93 5.63 35.80
C ARG A 184 -13.16 5.55 34.27
N SER A 185 -12.09 5.50 33.48
CA SER A 185 -12.15 5.43 32.01
C SER A 185 -11.92 4.01 31.54
N PRO A 186 -12.93 3.32 30.99
CA PRO A 186 -12.74 1.98 30.40
C PRO A 186 -11.70 1.96 29.27
N MET A 187 -11.61 3.05 28.50
CA MET A 187 -10.59 3.20 27.44
C MET A 187 -9.19 3.22 28.05
N ALA A 188 -8.97 4.03 29.09
CA ALA A 188 -7.66 4.15 29.73
C ALA A 188 -7.23 2.85 30.41
N GLN A 189 -8.16 2.15 31.06
CA GLN A 189 -7.91 0.84 31.68
C GLN A 189 -7.44 -0.17 30.63
N ARG A 190 -8.14 -0.29 29.51
CA ARG A 190 -7.77 -1.22 28.44
C ARG A 190 -6.44 -0.87 27.79
N LEU A 191 -6.18 0.41 27.61
CA LEU A 191 -4.93 0.86 27.00
C LEU A 191 -3.74 0.62 27.93
N PHE A 192 -3.86 0.88 29.22
CA PHE A 192 -2.84 0.57 30.20
C PHE A 192 -2.63 -0.94 30.41
N GLU A 193 -3.68 -1.74 30.29
CA GLU A 193 -3.57 -3.21 30.27
C GLU A 193 -2.72 -3.67 29.07
N ALA A 194 -2.98 -3.11 27.89
CA ALA A 194 -2.23 -3.45 26.66
C ALA A 194 -0.77 -2.98 26.72
N ILE A 195 -0.48 -1.87 27.37
CA ILE A 195 0.87 -1.33 27.58
C ILE A 195 1.63 -2.11 28.65
N GLY A 196 0.92 -2.77 29.58
CA GLY A 196 1.52 -3.50 30.69
C GLY A 196 1.79 -2.66 31.93
N GLY A 197 1.18 -1.48 32.06
CA GLY A 197 1.30 -0.62 33.23
C GLY A 197 0.53 0.69 33.11
N SER A 198 0.17 1.29 34.26
CA SER A 198 -0.66 2.49 34.34
C SER A 198 0.11 3.74 34.79
N ASP A 199 1.42 3.69 34.72
CA ASP A 199 2.25 4.82 35.07
C ASP A 199 2.98 5.40 33.82
N TRP A 200 3.62 6.56 34.04
CA TRP A 200 4.35 7.21 32.95
C TRP A 200 5.55 6.40 32.46
N ASN A 201 6.21 5.64 33.32
CA ASN A 201 7.38 4.85 32.90
C ASN A 201 6.97 3.73 31.94
N ALA A 202 5.86 3.04 32.20
CA ALA A 202 5.30 2.03 31.30
C ALA A 202 4.88 2.66 29.96
N SER A 203 4.13 3.77 29.99
CA SER A 203 3.73 4.50 28.77
C SER A 203 4.93 4.98 27.97
N ARG A 204 5.95 5.53 28.65
CA ARG A 204 7.19 5.99 28.01
C ARG A 204 7.94 4.83 27.35
N ALA A 205 8.11 3.72 28.07
CA ALA A 205 8.78 2.53 27.53
C ALA A 205 8.05 2.02 26.27
N PHE A 206 6.73 1.96 26.29
CA PHE A 206 5.93 1.55 25.17
C PHE A 206 6.07 2.52 23.98
N VAL A 207 5.87 3.82 24.18
CA VAL A 207 5.90 4.83 23.10
C VAL A 207 7.26 4.93 22.44
N TYR A 208 8.34 4.93 23.21
CA TYR A 208 9.70 5.09 22.69
C TYR A 208 10.37 3.76 22.32
N GLY A 209 9.85 2.63 22.79
CA GLY A 209 10.35 1.28 22.48
C GLY A 209 9.63 0.57 21.35
N SER A 210 8.48 1.06 20.92
CA SER A 210 7.66 0.44 19.88
C SER A 210 7.81 1.14 18.53
N ASP A 211 7.73 0.38 17.44
CA ASP A 211 7.51 0.96 16.13
C ASP A 211 6.05 1.41 15.96
N ARG A 212 5.79 2.19 14.91
CA ARG A 212 4.45 2.73 14.64
C ARG A 212 3.40 1.64 14.37
N GLY A 213 3.81 0.53 13.77
CA GLY A 213 2.92 -0.59 13.49
C GLY A 213 2.49 -1.31 14.76
N ALA A 214 3.41 -1.46 15.73
CA ALA A 214 3.13 -2.05 17.04
C ALA A 214 2.22 -1.15 17.87
N MET A 215 2.44 0.18 17.84
CA MET A 215 1.58 1.14 18.56
C MET A 215 0.17 1.23 18.00
N GLY A 216 -0.03 0.96 16.70
CA GLY A 216 -1.32 1.08 16.04
C GLY A 216 -2.16 -0.20 16.04
N LYS A 217 -1.74 -1.22 16.74
CA LYS A 217 -2.47 -2.50 16.92
C LYS A 217 -3.25 -2.52 18.22
#